data_837558569ce609720ee44f36b1a2d935
#
_entry.id   837558569ce609720ee44f36b1a2d935
#
_cell.length_a   1.000
_cell.length_b   1.000
_cell.length_c   1.000
_cell.angle_alpha   90.00
_cell.angle_beta   90.00
_cell.angle_gamma   90.00
#
_symmetry.space_group_name_H-M   'P 1'
#
loop_
_entity.id
_entity.type
_entity.pdbx_description
1 polymer ?
#
loop_
_entity_poly.entity_id
_entity_poly.type
_entity_poly.pdbx_seq_one_letter_code
_entity_poly.pdbx_strand_id
1 'polypeptide(L)'
;MALALPAADTLAASVPVAVREVLRRRQQRMLLQSLQQTAAIREMVAALQQAGIRCCLLKGLGYAAQFGQLHRREACDIDVLIEPHASQHALSALSALGYVLQADAALDPTEYCRYNHALPLRHPETGVVLELHLRLANHERQFPLSQQVWRDHLSTVVLGGTQVPTLSPSAAVVYAAFHGTKHHWHRAFWLVDMAQALGSTQLDWAEVLGLARQLGVERQLALSALLAEASLGIALPAALQRQTTLLRKARPAAAALLPCMDALGSDRGADLAVRLGLFAYIRHLLSLQSTWRGRLHVVPALLVPTDMDRQAIALPGALHWAYVGVRVVRLVKQHLLKRRHLQG
;
A
#
# COMPACT_ATOMS: atom_id res chain seq x y z
N MET A 1 3.45 -9.13 14.08
CA MET A 1 2.71 -10.38 13.81
C MET A 1 1.23 -10.11 14.05
N ALA A 2 0.55 -9.52 13.06
CA ALA A 2 -0.89 -9.31 13.05
C ALA A 2 -1.53 -10.38 12.15
N LEU A 3 -1.11 -11.60 12.34
CA LEU A 3 -1.79 -12.77 11.83
C LEU A 3 -3.20 -12.74 12.39
N ALA A 4 -4.17 -13.15 11.57
CA ALA A 4 -5.52 -13.41 12.02
C ALA A 4 -5.46 -14.15 13.36
N LEU A 5 -5.44 -13.36 14.45
CA LEU A 5 -5.44 -13.94 15.77
C LEU A 5 -6.76 -14.69 15.88
N PRO A 6 -6.74 -16.01 16.17
CA PRO A 6 -7.95 -16.68 16.64
C PRO A 6 -8.55 -15.79 17.72
N ALA A 7 -9.87 -15.77 17.85
CA ALA A 7 -10.48 -15.06 18.98
C ALA A 7 -9.66 -15.35 20.24
N ALA A 8 -9.35 -14.34 21.04
CA ALA A 8 -8.45 -14.52 22.19
C ALA A 8 -8.87 -15.69 23.08
N ASP A 9 -10.14 -16.06 23.04
CA ASP A 9 -10.77 -17.16 23.75
C ASP A 9 -10.48 -18.54 23.14
N THR A 10 -10.02 -18.62 21.88
CA THR A 10 -9.67 -19.88 21.20
C THR A 10 -8.15 -20.16 21.22
N LEU A 11 -7.36 -19.26 21.82
CA LEU A 11 -5.93 -19.50 22.01
C LEU A 11 -5.75 -20.64 23.01
N ALA A 12 -5.00 -21.67 22.61
CA ALA A 12 -4.73 -22.82 23.41
C ALA A 12 -4.28 -22.44 24.84
N ALA A 13 -4.62 -23.24 25.83
CA ALA A 13 -4.26 -23.04 27.24
C ALA A 13 -2.72 -22.85 27.46
N SER A 14 -1.91 -23.28 26.49
CA SER A 14 -0.45 -23.11 26.45
C SER A 14 0.05 -21.68 26.34
N VAL A 15 -0.81 -20.71 25.88
CA VAL A 15 -0.40 -19.31 25.76
C VAL A 15 -0.50 -18.61 27.12
N PRO A 16 0.59 -18.01 27.65
CA PRO A 16 0.57 -17.32 28.93
C PRO A 16 -0.54 -16.28 29.05
N VAL A 17 -1.16 -16.17 30.25
CA VAL A 17 -2.29 -15.25 30.51
C VAL A 17 -1.95 -13.81 30.13
N ALA A 18 -0.74 -13.34 30.46
CA ALA A 18 -0.27 -12.00 30.12
C ALA A 18 -0.27 -11.73 28.59
N VAL A 19 0.13 -12.73 27.78
CA VAL A 19 0.12 -12.62 26.33
C VAL A 19 -1.32 -12.60 25.80
N ARG A 20 -2.21 -13.45 26.33
CA ARG A 20 -3.63 -13.43 25.95
C ARG A 20 -4.28 -12.09 26.23
N GLU A 21 -3.98 -11.48 27.37
CA GLU A 21 -4.51 -10.17 27.73
C GLU A 21 -4.02 -9.06 26.79
N VAL A 22 -2.73 -9.05 26.43
CA VAL A 22 -2.18 -8.11 25.45
C VAL A 22 -2.88 -8.27 24.08
N LEU A 23 -3.10 -9.51 23.63
CA LEU A 23 -3.78 -9.80 22.38
C LEU A 23 -5.25 -9.37 22.43
N ARG A 24 -5.96 -9.61 23.54
CA ARG A 24 -7.36 -9.16 23.73
C ARG A 24 -7.47 -7.64 23.65
N ARG A 25 -6.62 -6.90 24.36
CA ARG A 25 -6.58 -5.42 24.30
C ARG A 25 -6.26 -4.91 22.90
N ARG A 26 -5.40 -5.60 22.15
CA ARG A 26 -5.12 -5.26 20.76
C ARG A 26 -6.35 -5.50 19.88
N GLN A 27 -7.03 -6.61 19.99
CA GLN A 27 -8.26 -6.91 19.26
C GLN A 27 -9.35 -5.87 19.54
N GLN A 28 -9.57 -5.49 20.80
CA GLN A 28 -10.52 -4.45 21.16
C GLN A 28 -10.19 -3.11 20.50
N ARG A 29 -8.92 -2.70 20.55
CA ARG A 29 -8.48 -1.46 19.87
C ARG A 29 -8.70 -1.53 18.36
N MET A 30 -8.36 -2.63 17.72
CA MET A 30 -8.58 -2.84 16.29
C MET A 30 -10.07 -2.75 15.93
N LEU A 31 -10.94 -3.35 16.74
CA LEU A 31 -12.39 -3.29 16.51
C LEU A 31 -12.92 -1.86 16.63
N LEU A 32 -12.55 -1.14 17.68
CA LEU A 32 -12.94 0.26 17.87
C LEU A 32 -12.46 1.14 16.70
N GLN A 33 -11.22 0.96 16.26
CA GLN A 33 -10.66 1.67 15.13
C GLN A 33 -11.40 1.33 13.81
N SER A 34 -11.73 0.07 13.58
CA SER A 34 -12.52 -0.34 12.41
C SER A 34 -13.92 0.28 12.41
N LEU A 35 -14.59 0.34 13.57
CA LEU A 35 -15.89 1.01 13.70
C LEU A 35 -15.78 2.50 13.41
N GLN A 36 -14.80 3.18 13.97
CA GLN A 36 -14.54 4.60 13.75
C GLN A 36 -14.24 4.89 12.28
N GLN A 37 -13.39 4.09 11.65
CA GLN A 37 -13.10 4.24 10.22
C GLN A 37 -14.33 3.92 9.35
N THR A 38 -15.14 2.94 9.71
CA THR A 38 -16.40 2.65 8.99
C THR A 38 -17.34 3.85 9.01
N ALA A 39 -17.51 4.51 10.17
CA ALA A 39 -18.30 5.73 10.26
C ALA A 39 -17.73 6.85 9.39
N ALA A 40 -16.42 7.10 9.49
CA ALA A 40 -15.71 8.09 8.68
C ALA A 40 -15.82 7.82 7.16
N ILE A 41 -15.72 6.57 6.72
CA ILE A 41 -15.90 6.19 5.31
C ILE A 41 -17.32 6.51 4.85
N ARG A 42 -18.36 6.21 5.65
CA ARG A 42 -19.73 6.50 5.30
C ARG A 42 -19.97 7.99 5.11
N GLU A 43 -19.51 8.81 6.05
CA GLU A 43 -19.63 10.27 5.99
C GLU A 43 -18.88 10.84 4.79
N MET A 44 -17.64 10.40 4.58
CA MET A 44 -16.81 10.79 3.44
C MET A 44 -17.49 10.45 2.10
N VAL A 45 -17.95 9.20 1.94
CA VAL A 45 -18.59 8.76 0.69
C VAL A 45 -19.87 9.56 0.44
N ALA A 46 -20.69 9.80 1.47
CA ALA A 46 -21.90 10.61 1.34
C ALA A 46 -21.58 12.06 0.91
N ALA A 47 -20.58 12.68 1.52
CA ALA A 47 -20.18 14.06 1.19
C ALA A 47 -19.61 14.17 -0.24
N LEU A 48 -18.77 13.22 -0.66
CA LEU A 48 -18.24 13.20 -2.02
C LEU A 48 -19.35 12.97 -3.06
N GLN A 49 -20.29 12.07 -2.80
CA GLN A 49 -21.45 11.83 -3.66
C GLN A 49 -22.37 13.06 -3.78
N GLN A 50 -22.64 13.74 -2.67
CA GLN A 50 -23.42 15.00 -2.66
C GLN A 50 -22.73 16.09 -3.49
N ALA A 51 -21.41 16.12 -3.48
CA ALA A 51 -20.61 17.02 -4.32
C ALA A 51 -20.49 16.55 -5.79
N GLY A 52 -21.14 15.45 -6.18
CA GLY A 52 -21.05 14.89 -7.53
C GLY A 52 -19.70 14.23 -7.86
N ILE A 53 -18.92 13.87 -6.84
CA ILE A 53 -17.57 13.34 -7.01
C ILE A 53 -17.58 11.81 -6.91
N ARG A 54 -17.10 11.14 -7.98
CA ARG A 54 -16.88 9.70 -7.94
C ARG A 54 -15.68 9.37 -7.04
N CYS A 55 -15.83 8.38 -6.18
CA CYS A 55 -14.77 7.90 -5.31
C CYS A 55 -14.68 6.38 -5.31
N CYS A 56 -13.51 5.84 -4.95
CA CYS A 56 -13.26 4.40 -4.88
C CYS A 56 -12.28 4.10 -3.74
N LEU A 57 -12.70 3.27 -2.77
CA LEU A 57 -11.78 2.75 -1.76
C LEU A 57 -10.77 1.80 -2.39
N LEU A 58 -9.49 1.96 -2.03
CA LEU A 58 -8.40 1.20 -2.67
C LEU A 58 -7.98 -0.03 -1.88
N LYS A 59 -7.91 0.07 -0.57
CA LYS A 59 -7.36 -0.95 0.34
C LYS A 59 -8.05 -0.85 1.72
N GLY A 60 -7.45 -1.37 2.77
CA GLY A 60 -7.99 -1.24 4.12
C GLY A 60 -9.32 -1.98 4.28
N LEU A 61 -10.32 -1.30 4.82
CA LEU A 61 -11.63 -1.89 5.09
C LEU A 61 -12.39 -2.28 3.81
N GLY A 62 -12.19 -1.57 2.70
CA GLY A 62 -12.78 -1.94 1.41
C GLY A 62 -12.30 -3.32 0.92
N TYR A 63 -10.99 -3.55 0.97
CA TYR A 63 -10.39 -4.85 0.66
C TYR A 63 -10.86 -5.95 1.62
N ALA A 64 -10.81 -5.65 2.93
CA ALA A 64 -11.23 -6.62 3.95
C ALA A 64 -12.71 -7.03 3.82
N ALA A 65 -13.58 -6.11 3.42
CA ALA A 65 -15.00 -6.40 3.18
C ALA A 65 -15.21 -7.33 1.96
N GLN A 66 -14.42 -7.15 0.90
CA GLN A 66 -14.48 -8.03 -0.28
C GLN A 66 -14.14 -9.49 0.04
N PHE A 67 -13.18 -9.71 0.95
CA PHE A 67 -12.67 -11.03 1.28
C PHE A 67 -13.19 -11.55 2.64
N GLY A 68 -14.25 -10.93 3.20
CA GLY A 68 -14.96 -11.41 4.40
C GLY A 68 -14.18 -11.31 5.71
N GLN A 69 -13.18 -10.41 5.80
CA GLN A 69 -12.27 -10.30 6.95
C GLN A 69 -12.32 -8.94 7.67
N LEU A 70 -13.44 -8.24 7.55
CA LEU A 70 -13.60 -6.88 8.05
C LEU A 70 -13.23 -6.73 9.55
N HIS A 71 -13.59 -7.70 10.38
CA HIS A 71 -13.35 -7.68 11.84
C HIS A 71 -11.93 -8.10 12.26
N ARG A 72 -11.08 -8.51 11.32
CA ARG A 72 -9.72 -9.01 11.59
C ARG A 72 -8.62 -8.17 11.00
N ARG A 73 -8.99 -7.10 10.28
CA ARG A 73 -8.03 -6.27 9.58
C ARG A 73 -7.77 -4.97 10.33
N GLU A 74 -6.50 -4.76 10.68
CA GLU A 74 -6.02 -3.47 11.16
C GLU A 74 -5.89 -2.52 9.96
N ALA A 75 -6.60 -1.40 9.99
CA ALA A 75 -6.47 -0.34 9.01
C ALA A 75 -5.98 0.93 9.70
N CYS A 76 -4.89 1.51 9.22
CA CYS A 76 -4.28 2.71 9.82
C CYS A 76 -4.85 4.00 9.21
N ASP A 77 -5.22 3.92 7.94
CA ASP A 77 -5.62 5.02 7.08
C ASP A 77 -6.80 4.61 6.18
N ILE A 78 -7.49 5.60 5.65
CA ILE A 78 -8.53 5.44 4.63
C ILE A 78 -7.94 5.92 3.32
N ASP A 79 -7.77 5.00 2.36
CA ASP A 79 -7.29 5.33 1.03
C ASP A 79 -8.45 5.43 0.06
N VAL A 80 -8.66 6.60 -0.50
CA VAL A 80 -9.74 6.84 -1.46
C VAL A 80 -9.19 7.47 -2.74
N LEU A 81 -9.51 6.85 -3.87
CA LEU A 81 -9.21 7.39 -5.20
C LEU A 81 -10.36 8.28 -5.66
N ILE A 82 -10.02 9.43 -6.23
CA ILE A 82 -10.91 10.31 -6.96
C ILE A 82 -10.32 10.66 -8.32
N GLU A 83 -11.11 11.27 -9.18
CA GLU A 83 -10.58 11.83 -10.43
C GLU A 83 -9.77 13.09 -10.15
N PRO A 84 -8.58 13.27 -10.77
CA PRO A 84 -7.68 14.39 -10.45
C PRO A 84 -8.31 15.77 -10.58
N HIS A 85 -9.20 15.96 -11.56
CA HIS A 85 -9.89 17.25 -11.78
C HIS A 85 -10.87 17.63 -10.65
N ALA A 86 -11.33 16.65 -9.86
CA ALA A 86 -12.25 16.86 -8.74
C ALA A 86 -11.53 17.22 -7.42
N SER A 87 -10.19 17.30 -7.40
CA SER A 87 -9.40 17.39 -6.18
C SER A 87 -9.75 18.60 -5.31
N GLN A 88 -9.96 19.78 -5.88
CA GLN A 88 -10.31 20.99 -5.11
C GLN A 88 -11.71 20.88 -4.48
N HIS A 89 -12.70 20.39 -5.24
CA HIS A 89 -14.05 20.18 -4.72
C HIS A 89 -14.08 19.09 -3.64
N ALA A 90 -13.28 18.03 -3.81
CA ALA A 90 -13.13 16.99 -2.80
C ALA A 90 -12.49 17.53 -1.52
N LEU A 91 -11.43 18.34 -1.61
CA LEU A 91 -10.84 19.00 -0.44
C LEU A 91 -11.85 19.89 0.28
N SER A 92 -12.66 20.66 -0.45
CA SER A 92 -13.72 21.49 0.14
C SER A 92 -14.78 20.64 0.88
N ALA A 93 -15.25 19.54 0.27
CA ALA A 93 -16.21 18.64 0.87
C ALA A 93 -15.65 17.95 2.13
N LEU A 94 -14.40 17.51 2.09
CA LEU A 94 -13.73 16.87 3.23
C LEU A 94 -13.39 17.88 4.34
N SER A 95 -13.06 19.11 4.00
CA SER A 95 -12.85 20.19 4.97
C SER A 95 -14.15 20.52 5.73
N ALA A 96 -15.31 20.48 5.06
CA ALA A 96 -16.61 20.65 5.71
C ALA A 96 -16.92 19.53 6.73
N LEU A 97 -16.32 18.34 6.57
CA LEU A 97 -16.36 17.24 7.54
C LEU A 97 -15.28 17.37 8.65
N GLY A 98 -14.49 18.44 8.66
CA GLY A 98 -13.45 18.67 9.65
C GLY A 98 -12.07 18.12 9.30
N TYR A 99 -11.87 17.52 8.11
CA TYR A 99 -10.54 17.08 7.70
C TYR A 99 -9.64 18.26 7.33
N VAL A 100 -8.41 18.20 7.81
CA VAL A 100 -7.36 19.19 7.49
C VAL A 100 -6.23 18.53 6.73
N LEU A 101 -5.67 19.24 5.76
CA LEU A 101 -4.54 18.77 4.97
C LEU A 101 -3.30 18.68 5.85
N GLN A 102 -2.64 17.52 5.83
CA GLN A 102 -1.36 17.26 6.55
C GLN A 102 -0.17 17.50 5.62
N ALA A 103 -0.15 18.41 4.77
CA ALA A 103 1.06 18.76 4.08
C ALA A 103 1.81 19.79 4.92
N ASP A 104 3.13 19.85 4.78
CA ASP A 104 3.86 21.03 5.20
C ASP A 104 3.10 22.22 4.65
N ALA A 105 2.50 22.99 5.56
CA ALA A 105 1.46 24.00 5.28
C ALA A 105 1.89 25.09 4.28
N ALA A 106 3.12 25.03 3.83
CA ALA A 106 3.75 25.90 2.85
C ALA A 106 3.60 25.43 1.39
N LEU A 107 3.11 24.21 1.13
CA LEU A 107 3.03 23.70 -0.24
C LEU A 107 1.60 23.81 -0.77
N ASP A 108 1.45 24.44 -1.92
CA ASP A 108 0.22 24.37 -2.72
C ASP A 108 -0.12 22.89 -2.98
N PRO A 109 -1.34 22.43 -2.70
CA PRO A 109 -1.77 21.06 -3.00
C PRO A 109 -1.51 20.64 -4.45
N THR A 110 -1.58 21.57 -5.39
CA THR A 110 -1.29 21.33 -6.81
C THR A 110 0.19 21.01 -7.03
N GLU A 111 1.10 21.74 -6.38
CA GLU A 111 2.52 21.46 -6.43
C GLU A 111 2.85 20.14 -5.72
N TYR A 112 2.25 19.88 -4.56
CA TYR A 112 2.41 18.63 -3.83
C TYR A 112 2.04 17.42 -4.71
N CYS A 113 0.94 17.50 -5.45
CA CYS A 113 0.47 16.44 -6.35
C CYS A 113 1.35 16.20 -7.59
N ARG A 114 2.29 17.10 -7.93
CA ARG A 114 3.26 16.83 -9.01
C ARG A 114 4.20 15.67 -8.65
N TYR A 115 4.49 15.49 -7.38
CA TYR A 115 5.47 14.53 -6.87
C TYR A 115 4.81 13.40 -6.07
N ASN A 116 3.65 13.64 -5.50
CA ASN A 116 2.90 12.71 -4.67
C ASN A 116 1.62 12.29 -5.37
N HIS A 117 1.21 11.05 -5.17
CA HIS A 117 0.01 10.46 -5.78
C HIS A 117 -1.25 10.65 -4.93
N ALA A 118 -1.10 11.05 -3.68
CA ALA A 118 -2.18 11.27 -2.73
C ALA A 118 -1.94 12.51 -1.88
N LEU A 119 -3.01 13.12 -1.41
CA LEU A 119 -3.03 14.22 -0.45
C LEU A 119 -3.36 13.64 0.93
N PRO A 120 -2.47 13.80 1.94
CA PRO A 120 -2.73 13.32 3.28
C PRO A 120 -3.62 14.29 4.04
N LEU A 121 -4.73 13.80 4.57
CA LEU A 121 -5.66 14.57 5.42
C LEU A 121 -5.78 13.89 6.78
N ARG A 122 -6.13 14.66 7.80
CA ARG A 122 -6.41 14.16 9.14
C ARG A 122 -7.60 14.91 9.74
N HIS A 123 -8.44 14.17 10.43
CA HIS A 123 -9.46 14.77 11.27
C HIS A 123 -8.85 15.03 12.66
N PRO A 124 -8.74 16.29 13.14
CA PRO A 124 -8.01 16.62 14.36
C PRO A 124 -8.64 16.02 15.63
N GLU A 125 -9.97 15.95 15.70
CA GLU A 125 -10.68 15.43 16.86
C GLU A 125 -10.69 13.90 16.93
N THR A 126 -10.97 13.23 15.80
CA THR A 126 -11.07 11.77 15.76
C THR A 126 -9.74 11.09 15.52
N GLY A 127 -8.74 11.80 15.01
CA GLY A 127 -7.46 11.27 14.63
C GLY A 127 -7.46 10.43 13.35
N VAL A 128 -8.61 10.26 12.68
CA VAL A 128 -8.72 9.49 11.44
C VAL A 128 -7.84 10.12 10.36
N VAL A 129 -7.00 9.29 9.76
CA VAL A 129 -6.13 9.66 8.63
C VAL A 129 -6.79 9.21 7.34
N LEU A 130 -6.80 10.10 6.33
CA LEU A 130 -7.34 9.87 5.01
C LEU A 130 -6.29 10.25 3.96
N GLU A 131 -6.00 9.35 3.03
CA GLU A 131 -5.18 9.63 1.86
C GLU A 131 -6.09 9.77 0.62
N LEU A 132 -6.22 11.02 0.15
CA LEU A 132 -6.99 11.33 -1.06
C LEU A 132 -6.11 11.11 -2.29
N HIS A 133 -6.24 9.94 -2.89
CA HIS A 133 -5.46 9.53 -4.05
C HIS A 133 -6.00 10.17 -5.33
N LEU A 134 -5.11 10.79 -6.10
CA LEU A 134 -5.37 11.27 -7.46
C LEU A 134 -4.84 10.29 -8.51
N ARG A 135 -3.96 9.38 -8.10
CA ARG A 135 -3.34 8.31 -8.88
C ARG A 135 -3.02 7.13 -7.98
N LEU A 136 -2.86 5.95 -8.55
CA LEU A 136 -2.51 4.73 -7.82
C LEU A 136 -1.00 4.57 -7.57
N ALA A 137 -0.17 5.35 -8.28
CA ALA A 137 1.28 5.39 -8.13
C ALA A 137 1.80 6.81 -8.33
N ASN A 138 3.03 7.10 -7.87
CA ASN A 138 3.66 8.42 -8.06
C ASN A 138 3.72 8.82 -9.54
N HIS A 139 3.96 7.84 -10.41
CA HIS A 139 3.89 8.03 -11.85
C HIS A 139 2.92 7.02 -12.45
N GLU A 140 1.98 7.49 -13.28
CA GLU A 140 0.98 6.65 -13.95
C GLU A 140 1.62 5.48 -14.72
N ARG A 141 2.81 5.69 -15.31
CA ARG A 141 3.54 4.64 -16.04
C ARG A 141 4.00 3.46 -15.17
N GLN A 142 4.07 3.63 -13.86
CA GLN A 142 4.43 2.53 -12.94
C GLN A 142 3.26 1.57 -12.71
N PHE A 143 2.03 2.11 -12.75
CA PHE A 143 0.81 1.34 -12.54
C PHE A 143 -0.36 2.04 -13.26
N PRO A 144 -0.54 1.81 -14.56
CA PRO A 144 -1.45 2.59 -15.41
C PRO A 144 -2.90 2.11 -15.29
N LEU A 145 -3.40 1.95 -14.08
CA LEU A 145 -4.77 1.50 -13.80
C LEU A 145 -5.72 2.66 -13.44
N SER A 146 -5.21 3.81 -13.00
CA SER A 146 -6.03 4.86 -12.39
C SER A 146 -7.21 5.30 -13.24
N GLN A 147 -7.02 5.49 -14.54
CA GLN A 147 -8.10 5.88 -15.45
C GLN A 147 -9.05 4.72 -15.80
N GLN A 148 -8.53 3.49 -15.85
CA GLN A 148 -9.32 2.30 -16.17
C GLN A 148 -10.26 1.90 -15.04
N VAL A 149 -9.91 2.25 -13.77
CA VAL A 149 -10.75 1.97 -12.59
C VAL A 149 -12.18 2.41 -12.81
N TRP A 150 -12.38 3.62 -13.34
CA TRP A 150 -13.71 4.23 -13.50
C TRP A 150 -14.60 3.57 -14.56
N ARG A 151 -14.02 2.79 -15.45
CA ARG A 151 -14.76 2.10 -16.52
C ARG A 151 -14.96 0.63 -16.22
N ASP A 152 -13.86 -0.05 -15.83
CA ASP A 152 -13.82 -1.52 -15.95
C ASP A 152 -13.55 -2.21 -14.60
N HIS A 153 -13.11 -1.46 -13.56
CA HIS A 153 -12.60 -2.06 -12.33
C HIS A 153 -13.25 -1.53 -11.05
N LEU A 154 -14.46 -1.01 -11.14
CA LEU A 154 -15.28 -0.67 -9.98
C LEU A 154 -16.13 -1.85 -9.52
N SER A 155 -16.26 -1.95 -8.21
CA SER A 155 -17.19 -2.83 -7.52
C SER A 155 -17.77 -2.08 -6.31
N THR A 156 -18.62 -2.73 -5.54
CA THR A 156 -19.19 -2.18 -4.31
C THR A 156 -19.10 -3.19 -3.18
N VAL A 157 -18.88 -2.69 -1.97
CA VAL A 157 -18.96 -3.46 -0.72
C VAL A 157 -19.93 -2.80 0.23
N VAL A 158 -20.45 -3.55 1.18
CA VAL A 158 -21.32 -3.01 2.24
C VAL A 158 -20.45 -2.75 3.49
N LEU A 159 -20.35 -1.50 3.91
CA LEU A 159 -19.69 -1.07 5.14
C LEU A 159 -20.67 -0.32 6.02
N GLY A 160 -20.96 -0.86 7.21
CA GLY A 160 -21.90 -0.27 8.14
C GLY A 160 -23.30 0.02 7.54
N GLY A 161 -23.80 -0.88 6.68
CA GLY A 161 -25.08 -0.75 5.99
C GLY A 161 -25.09 0.19 4.77
N THR A 162 -23.94 0.78 4.40
CA THR A 162 -23.81 1.67 3.25
C THR A 162 -23.06 0.96 2.12
N GLN A 163 -23.54 1.12 0.89
CA GLN A 163 -22.81 0.67 -0.30
C GLN A 163 -21.66 1.63 -0.59
N VAL A 164 -20.44 1.12 -0.60
CA VAL A 164 -19.22 1.90 -0.78
C VAL A 164 -18.49 1.41 -2.03
N PRO A 165 -18.17 2.30 -2.98
CA PRO A 165 -17.41 1.96 -4.16
C PRO A 165 -15.99 1.53 -3.79
N THR A 166 -15.50 0.45 -4.42
CA THR A 166 -14.16 -0.09 -4.24
C THR A 166 -13.64 -0.67 -5.55
N LEU A 167 -12.37 -1.06 -5.60
CA LEU A 167 -11.83 -1.79 -6.75
C LEU A 167 -12.55 -3.12 -6.94
N SER A 168 -12.65 -3.60 -8.19
CA SER A 168 -13.06 -4.99 -8.43
C SER A 168 -12.11 -5.97 -7.74
N PRO A 169 -12.54 -7.18 -7.36
CA PRO A 169 -11.69 -8.13 -6.62
C PRO A 169 -10.33 -8.38 -7.30
N SER A 170 -10.33 -8.57 -8.62
CA SER A 170 -9.10 -8.77 -9.39
C SER A 170 -8.18 -7.55 -9.36
N ALA A 171 -8.74 -6.34 -9.52
CA ALA A 171 -7.97 -5.10 -9.45
C ALA A 171 -7.45 -4.83 -8.05
N ALA A 172 -8.22 -5.13 -7.01
CA ALA A 172 -7.81 -4.99 -5.61
C ALA A 172 -6.59 -5.87 -5.28
N VAL A 173 -6.59 -7.13 -5.72
CA VAL A 173 -5.46 -8.05 -5.52
C VAL A 173 -4.22 -7.59 -6.28
N VAL A 174 -4.36 -7.19 -7.54
CA VAL A 174 -3.23 -6.71 -8.35
C VAL A 174 -2.66 -5.40 -7.78
N TYR A 175 -3.53 -4.49 -7.30
CA TYR A 175 -3.09 -3.26 -6.62
C TYR A 175 -2.42 -3.56 -5.27
N ALA A 176 -2.94 -4.48 -4.46
CA ALA A 176 -2.32 -4.90 -3.21
C ALA A 176 -0.91 -5.48 -3.44
N ALA A 177 -0.73 -6.31 -4.48
CA ALA A 177 0.56 -6.86 -4.87
C ALA A 177 1.57 -5.76 -5.30
N PHE A 178 1.13 -4.81 -6.10
CA PHE A 178 1.92 -3.64 -6.48
C PHE A 178 2.29 -2.79 -5.26
N HIS A 179 1.31 -2.43 -4.43
CA HIS A 179 1.49 -1.58 -3.26
C HIS A 179 2.42 -2.22 -2.22
N GLY A 180 2.20 -3.48 -1.87
CA GLY A 180 3.08 -4.21 -0.96
C GLY A 180 4.51 -4.29 -1.47
N THR A 181 4.70 -4.54 -2.77
CA THR A 181 6.03 -4.57 -3.40
C THR A 181 6.71 -3.21 -3.40
N LYS A 182 5.99 -2.11 -3.70
CA LYS A 182 6.47 -0.72 -3.60
C LYS A 182 7.02 -0.41 -2.21
N HIS A 183 6.40 -0.96 -1.18
CA HIS A 183 6.75 -0.78 0.23
C HIS A 183 7.54 -1.97 0.81
N HIS A 184 8.10 -2.84 -0.02
CA HIS A 184 8.96 -3.96 0.39
C HIS A 184 8.33 -4.88 1.44
N TRP A 185 7.00 -4.96 1.48
CA TRP A 185 6.23 -5.83 2.38
C TRP A 185 6.57 -5.67 3.86
N HIS A 186 6.97 -4.47 4.29
CA HIS A 186 7.40 -4.22 5.68
C HIS A 186 6.26 -4.31 6.71
N ARG A 187 5.00 -4.40 6.28
CA ARG A 187 3.83 -4.56 7.16
C ARG A 187 3.20 -5.94 6.98
N ALA A 188 3.13 -6.70 8.08
CA ALA A 188 2.59 -8.07 8.08
C ALA A 188 1.16 -8.16 7.55
N PHE A 189 0.31 -7.15 7.78
CA PHE A 189 -1.07 -7.19 7.35
C PHE A 189 -1.25 -7.20 5.82
N TRP A 190 -0.29 -6.67 5.03
CA TRP A 190 -0.33 -6.81 3.57
C TRP A 190 -0.18 -8.26 3.11
N LEU A 191 0.61 -9.06 3.86
CA LEU A 191 0.71 -10.50 3.59
C LEU A 191 -0.57 -11.23 3.94
N VAL A 192 -1.22 -10.81 5.03
CA VAL A 192 -2.53 -11.36 5.42
C VAL A 192 -3.57 -11.04 4.34
N ASP A 193 -3.60 -9.81 3.82
CA ASP A 193 -4.46 -9.43 2.71
C ASP A 193 -4.22 -10.33 1.49
N MET A 194 -2.97 -10.56 1.12
CA MET A 194 -2.62 -11.47 0.01
C MET A 194 -3.00 -12.92 0.30
N ALA A 195 -2.78 -13.41 1.51
CA ALA A 195 -3.16 -14.76 1.91
C ALA A 195 -4.67 -15.00 1.82
N GLN A 196 -5.47 -13.98 2.17
CA GLN A 196 -6.94 -14.03 2.02
C GLN A 196 -7.35 -14.14 0.56
N ALA A 197 -6.73 -13.36 -0.33
CA ALA A 197 -6.97 -13.46 -1.76
C ALA A 197 -6.58 -14.85 -2.30
N LEU A 198 -5.42 -15.38 -1.90
CA LEU A 198 -4.96 -16.72 -2.32
C LEU A 198 -5.91 -17.83 -1.88
N GLY A 199 -6.52 -17.70 -0.70
CA GLY A 199 -7.50 -18.65 -0.17
C GLY A 199 -8.94 -18.44 -0.65
N SER A 200 -9.22 -17.37 -1.41
CA SER A 200 -10.57 -17.06 -1.88
C SER A 200 -10.99 -17.97 -3.04
N THR A 201 -12.14 -18.62 -2.90
CA THR A 201 -12.76 -19.41 -3.96
C THR A 201 -13.58 -18.58 -4.95
N GLN A 202 -13.86 -17.32 -4.63
CA GLN A 202 -14.66 -16.40 -5.46
C GLN A 202 -13.81 -15.61 -6.46
N LEU A 203 -12.49 -15.69 -6.36
CA LEU A 203 -11.56 -14.92 -7.17
C LEU A 203 -11.19 -15.68 -8.46
N ASP A 204 -11.45 -15.08 -9.60
CA ASP A 204 -10.96 -15.60 -10.88
C ASP A 204 -9.47 -15.28 -11.06
N TRP A 205 -8.63 -16.27 -10.82
CA TRP A 205 -7.18 -16.13 -10.97
C TRP A 205 -6.73 -16.00 -12.44
N ALA A 206 -7.54 -16.36 -13.41
CA ALA A 206 -7.24 -16.11 -14.82
C ALA A 206 -7.35 -14.60 -15.12
N GLU A 207 -8.40 -13.97 -14.61
CA GLU A 207 -8.61 -12.52 -14.70
C GLU A 207 -7.49 -11.76 -13.96
N VAL A 208 -7.15 -12.15 -12.71
CA VAL A 208 -6.06 -11.53 -11.92
C VAL A 208 -4.74 -11.60 -12.69
N LEU A 209 -4.39 -12.76 -13.24
CA LEU A 209 -3.16 -12.93 -14.02
C LEU A 209 -3.18 -12.14 -15.33
N GLY A 210 -4.34 -12.08 -16.00
CA GLY A 210 -4.55 -11.27 -17.20
C GLY A 210 -4.31 -9.80 -16.94
N LEU A 211 -4.95 -9.26 -15.92
CA LEU A 211 -4.79 -7.86 -15.50
C LEU A 211 -3.34 -7.54 -15.07
N ALA A 212 -2.72 -8.43 -14.29
CA ALA A 212 -1.34 -8.24 -13.86
C ALA A 212 -0.36 -8.20 -15.05
N ARG A 213 -0.58 -9.01 -16.09
CA ARG A 213 0.20 -8.96 -17.35
C ARG A 213 -0.05 -7.68 -18.12
N GLN A 214 -1.30 -7.27 -18.28
CA GLN A 214 -1.66 -6.03 -18.95
C GLN A 214 -0.97 -4.82 -18.31
N LEU A 215 -0.89 -4.80 -16.99
CA LEU A 215 -0.25 -3.73 -16.22
C LEU A 215 1.27 -3.91 -16.07
N GLY A 216 1.83 -5.04 -16.48
CA GLY A 216 3.26 -5.34 -16.38
C GLY A 216 3.75 -5.62 -14.94
N VAL A 217 2.86 -6.06 -14.05
CA VAL A 217 3.12 -6.31 -12.62
C VAL A 217 3.00 -7.79 -12.22
N GLU A 218 2.97 -8.71 -13.17
CA GLU A 218 2.82 -10.14 -12.88
C GLU A 218 3.96 -10.71 -12.01
N ARG A 219 5.19 -10.16 -12.09
CA ARG A 219 6.28 -10.56 -11.21
C ARG A 219 6.07 -10.10 -9.77
N GLN A 220 5.47 -8.94 -9.61
CA GLN A 220 5.10 -8.41 -8.28
C GLN A 220 3.97 -9.23 -7.67
N LEU A 221 2.99 -9.65 -8.47
CA LEU A 221 1.94 -10.58 -8.05
C LEU A 221 2.54 -11.94 -7.64
N ALA A 222 3.45 -12.50 -8.45
CA ALA A 222 4.11 -13.77 -8.11
C ALA A 222 4.98 -13.64 -6.84
N LEU A 223 5.69 -12.53 -6.67
CA LEU A 223 6.44 -12.23 -5.46
C LEU A 223 5.53 -12.24 -4.23
N SER A 224 4.42 -11.51 -4.29
CA SER A 224 3.48 -11.40 -3.17
C SER A 224 2.89 -12.76 -2.76
N ALA A 225 2.57 -13.58 -3.74
CA ALA A 225 2.06 -14.92 -3.52
C ALA A 225 3.11 -15.85 -2.88
N LEU A 226 4.36 -15.81 -3.37
CA LEU A 226 5.47 -16.58 -2.80
C LEU A 226 5.80 -16.15 -1.37
N LEU A 227 5.72 -14.85 -1.06
CA LEU A 227 5.92 -14.36 0.30
C LEU A 227 4.81 -14.83 1.24
N ALA A 228 3.54 -14.77 0.81
CA ALA A 228 2.42 -15.26 1.60
C ALA A 228 2.48 -16.79 1.80
N GLU A 229 2.83 -17.56 0.76
CA GLU A 229 3.05 -19.00 0.86
C GLU A 229 4.14 -19.33 1.89
N ALA A 230 5.33 -18.70 1.76
CA ALA A 230 6.47 -18.97 2.63
C ALA A 230 6.26 -18.52 4.07
N SER A 231 5.57 -17.38 4.30
CA SER A 231 5.41 -16.80 5.64
C SER A 231 4.18 -17.30 6.38
N LEU A 232 3.12 -17.71 5.68
CA LEU A 232 1.81 -18.05 6.25
C LEU A 232 1.35 -19.47 5.92
N GLY A 233 2.10 -20.21 5.10
CA GLY A 233 1.77 -21.58 4.72
C GLY A 233 0.54 -21.71 3.82
N ILE A 234 0.14 -20.65 3.13
CA ILE A 234 -1.03 -20.66 2.25
C ILE A 234 -0.67 -21.23 0.88
N ALA A 235 -1.41 -22.26 0.45
CA ALA A 235 -1.19 -22.85 -0.86
C ALA A 235 -1.51 -21.87 -2.00
N LEU A 236 -0.68 -21.89 -3.06
CA LEU A 236 -0.92 -21.10 -4.26
C LEU A 236 -2.12 -21.68 -5.02
N PRO A 237 -3.00 -20.84 -5.62
CA PRO A 237 -4.04 -21.28 -6.52
C PRO A 237 -3.48 -22.02 -7.74
N ALA A 238 -4.20 -23.03 -8.23
CA ALA A 238 -3.75 -23.87 -9.34
C ALA A 238 -3.38 -23.07 -10.61
N ALA A 239 -4.12 -21.98 -10.89
CA ALA A 239 -3.82 -21.08 -12.01
C ALA A 239 -2.43 -20.42 -11.86
N LEU A 240 -2.04 -20.03 -10.64
CA LEU A 240 -0.75 -19.44 -10.38
C LEU A 240 0.37 -20.49 -10.32
N GLN A 241 0.10 -21.68 -9.76
CA GLN A 241 1.04 -22.81 -9.76
C GLN A 241 1.49 -23.20 -11.18
N ARG A 242 0.58 -23.17 -12.16
CA ARG A 242 0.88 -23.40 -13.57
C ARG A 242 1.82 -22.38 -14.20
N GLN A 243 2.02 -21.20 -13.57
CA GLN A 243 2.93 -20.15 -14.05
C GLN A 243 4.38 -20.40 -13.61
N THR A 244 4.91 -21.60 -13.84
CA THR A 244 6.22 -22.06 -13.33
C THR A 244 7.38 -21.14 -13.68
N THR A 245 7.42 -20.62 -14.92
CA THR A 245 8.45 -19.67 -15.36
C THR A 245 8.35 -18.33 -14.61
N LEU A 246 7.15 -17.85 -14.38
CA LEU A 246 6.90 -16.61 -13.66
C LEU A 246 7.33 -16.74 -12.20
N LEU A 247 6.90 -17.81 -11.52
CA LEU A 247 7.30 -18.11 -10.14
C LEU A 247 8.82 -18.26 -10.01
N ARG A 248 9.46 -18.99 -10.92
CA ARG A 248 10.93 -19.13 -10.95
C ARG A 248 11.64 -17.77 -11.03
N LYS A 249 11.12 -16.83 -11.84
CA LYS A 249 11.69 -15.48 -11.97
C LYS A 249 11.46 -14.61 -10.74
N ALA A 250 10.41 -14.85 -9.96
CA ALA A 250 10.09 -14.09 -8.74
C ALA A 250 10.81 -14.63 -7.48
N ARG A 251 11.19 -15.92 -7.45
CA ARG A 251 11.85 -16.57 -6.30
C ARG A 251 13.08 -15.84 -5.76
N PRO A 252 14.02 -15.33 -6.58
CA PRO A 252 15.18 -14.61 -6.05
C PRO A 252 14.80 -13.34 -5.28
N ALA A 253 13.75 -12.63 -5.73
CA ALA A 253 13.24 -11.45 -5.03
C ALA A 253 12.57 -11.84 -3.71
N ALA A 254 11.79 -12.93 -3.68
CA ALA A 254 11.20 -13.45 -2.45
C ALA A 254 12.28 -13.88 -1.44
N ALA A 255 13.29 -14.62 -1.89
CA ALA A 255 14.41 -15.04 -1.04
C ALA A 255 15.21 -13.87 -0.44
N ALA A 256 15.31 -12.74 -1.17
CA ALA A 256 15.95 -11.53 -0.67
C ALA A 256 15.12 -10.79 0.38
N LEU A 257 13.78 -10.88 0.31
CA LEU A 257 12.87 -10.20 1.22
C LEU A 257 12.56 -11.01 2.49
N LEU A 258 12.44 -12.33 2.39
CA LEU A 258 12.06 -13.19 3.52
C LEU A 258 12.87 -12.94 4.80
N PRO A 259 14.22 -12.83 4.77
CA PRO A 259 15.02 -12.54 5.96
C PRO A 259 14.74 -11.14 6.55
N CYS A 260 14.19 -10.23 5.75
CA CYS A 260 13.86 -8.88 6.21
C CYS A 260 12.48 -8.83 6.90
N MET A 261 11.68 -9.89 6.77
CA MET A 261 10.32 -9.95 7.31
C MET A 261 10.28 -10.25 8.81
N ASP A 262 11.35 -10.74 9.41
CA ASP A 262 11.45 -10.92 10.87
C ASP A 262 11.37 -9.60 11.63
N ALA A 263 11.63 -8.48 10.95
CA ALA A 263 11.50 -7.11 11.48
C ALA A 263 10.15 -6.46 11.18
N LEU A 264 9.14 -7.23 10.78
CA LEU A 264 7.79 -6.74 10.48
C LEU A 264 7.20 -6.02 11.70
N GLY A 265 6.72 -4.80 11.45
CA GLY A 265 6.10 -3.96 12.49
C GLY A 265 7.05 -2.96 13.15
N SER A 266 8.34 -2.92 12.80
CA SER A 266 9.24 -1.83 13.14
C SER A 266 9.41 -0.90 11.93
N ASP A 267 9.54 0.42 12.18
CA ASP A 267 9.86 1.41 11.12
C ASP A 267 11.17 1.13 10.38
N ARG A 268 11.96 0.18 10.91
CA ARG A 268 13.24 -0.27 10.34
C ARG A 268 13.08 -1.15 9.08
N GLY A 269 11.87 -1.67 8.78
CA GLY A 269 11.58 -2.42 7.54
C GLY A 269 11.71 -1.57 6.27
N ALA A 270 11.60 -0.25 6.37
CA ALA A 270 11.74 0.68 5.24
C ALA A 270 13.17 0.74 4.64
N ASP A 271 14.16 0.15 5.28
CA ASP A 271 15.58 0.27 4.90
C ASP A 271 16.12 -0.94 4.13
N LEU A 272 15.30 -1.61 3.29
CA LEU A 272 15.75 -2.72 2.44
C LEU A 272 16.97 -2.33 1.58
N ALA A 273 16.99 -1.09 1.07
CA ALA A 273 18.09 -0.55 0.31
C ALA A 273 19.41 -0.53 1.10
N VAL A 274 19.33 -0.23 2.40
CA VAL A 274 20.50 -0.24 3.30
C VAL A 274 20.94 -1.66 3.61
N ARG A 275 20.02 -2.58 3.85
CA ARG A 275 20.32 -3.99 4.14
C ARG A 275 20.97 -4.72 2.96
N LEU A 276 20.41 -4.53 1.77
CA LEU A 276 20.95 -5.17 0.55
C LEU A 276 22.19 -4.45 0.01
N GLY A 277 22.33 -3.16 0.28
CA GLY A 277 23.26 -2.27 -0.43
C GLY A 277 22.70 -1.84 -1.79
N LEU A 278 23.17 -0.68 -2.28
CA LEU A 278 22.58 0.01 -3.42
C LEU A 278 22.50 -0.86 -4.69
N PHE A 279 23.58 -1.54 -5.06
CA PHE A 279 23.61 -2.36 -6.29
C PHE A 279 22.65 -3.57 -6.23
N ALA A 280 22.64 -4.28 -5.09
CA ALA A 280 21.72 -5.40 -4.92
C ALA A 280 20.27 -4.93 -4.86
N TYR A 281 20.01 -3.76 -4.27
CA TYR A 281 18.69 -3.12 -4.25
C TYR A 281 18.22 -2.73 -5.65
N ILE A 282 19.06 -2.09 -6.46
CA ILE A 282 18.73 -1.76 -7.86
C ILE A 282 18.45 -3.04 -8.64
N ARG A 283 19.29 -4.08 -8.50
CA ARG A 283 19.08 -5.38 -9.13
C ARG A 283 17.76 -6.01 -8.70
N HIS A 284 17.40 -5.92 -7.42
CA HIS A 284 16.12 -6.38 -6.89
C HIS A 284 14.96 -5.66 -7.59
N LEU A 285 14.95 -4.32 -7.63
CA LEU A 285 13.93 -3.53 -8.30
C LEU A 285 13.81 -3.87 -9.79
N LEU A 286 14.93 -4.01 -10.49
CA LEU A 286 14.98 -4.40 -11.91
C LEU A 286 14.41 -5.81 -12.14
N SER A 287 14.66 -6.75 -11.22
CA SER A 287 14.15 -8.13 -11.31
C SER A 287 12.62 -8.20 -11.20
N LEU A 288 12.00 -7.24 -10.53
CA LEU A 288 10.55 -7.16 -10.35
C LEU A 288 9.83 -6.55 -11.57
N GLN A 289 10.56 -5.92 -12.48
CA GLN A 289 9.96 -5.37 -13.69
C GLN A 289 9.80 -6.44 -14.75
N SER A 290 8.57 -6.65 -15.19
CA SER A 290 8.23 -7.64 -16.20
C SER A 290 8.60 -7.20 -17.61
N THR A 291 8.55 -5.89 -17.86
CA THR A 291 8.80 -5.28 -19.16
C THR A 291 10.14 -4.51 -19.18
N TRP A 292 10.77 -4.41 -20.38
CA TRP A 292 11.96 -3.61 -20.56
C TRP A 292 11.71 -2.12 -20.29
N ARG A 293 10.51 -1.63 -20.65
CA ARG A 293 10.07 -0.26 -20.36
C ARG A 293 10.02 0.02 -18.86
N GLY A 294 9.46 -0.92 -18.06
CA GLY A 294 9.46 -0.83 -16.60
C GLY A 294 10.89 -0.73 -16.04
N ARG A 295 11.83 -1.51 -16.58
CA ARG A 295 13.24 -1.48 -16.15
C ARG A 295 13.90 -0.13 -16.41
N LEU A 296 13.62 0.51 -17.54
CA LEU A 296 14.16 1.84 -17.86
C LEU A 296 13.69 2.92 -16.87
N HIS A 297 12.54 2.73 -16.23
CA HIS A 297 12.01 3.68 -15.25
C HIS A 297 12.49 3.46 -13.81
N VAL A 298 13.17 2.34 -13.51
CA VAL A 298 13.64 2.05 -12.14
C VAL A 298 14.63 3.09 -11.64
N VAL A 299 15.67 3.38 -12.41
CA VAL A 299 16.71 4.34 -12.00
C VAL A 299 16.17 5.77 -11.93
N PRO A 300 15.48 6.30 -12.96
CA PRO A 300 14.84 7.61 -12.86
C PRO A 300 13.89 7.74 -11.67
N ALA A 301 13.10 6.69 -11.36
CA ALA A 301 12.18 6.70 -10.22
C ALA A 301 12.90 6.83 -8.86
N LEU A 302 14.10 6.27 -8.72
CA LEU A 302 14.93 6.43 -7.53
C LEU A 302 15.46 7.84 -7.36
N LEU A 303 15.60 8.59 -8.44
CA LEU A 303 16.11 9.96 -8.47
C LEU A 303 15.01 11.02 -8.28
N VAL A 304 13.75 10.63 -8.27
CA VAL A 304 12.63 11.56 -8.00
C VAL A 304 12.79 12.10 -6.58
N PRO A 305 12.79 13.43 -6.39
CA PRO A 305 12.86 14.06 -5.07
C PRO A 305 11.67 13.66 -4.20
N THR A 306 11.92 13.44 -2.93
CA THR A 306 10.92 13.15 -1.90
C THR A 306 10.77 14.32 -0.94
N ASP A 307 9.75 14.32 -0.11
CA ASP A 307 9.54 15.35 0.92
C ASP A 307 10.74 15.46 1.86
N MET A 308 11.39 14.34 2.18
CA MET A 308 12.63 14.37 2.98
C MET A 308 13.80 15.09 2.30
N ASP A 309 13.84 15.17 0.98
CA ASP A 309 14.87 15.92 0.24
C ASP A 309 14.59 17.42 0.34
N ARG A 310 13.32 17.82 0.37
CA ARG A 310 12.85 19.20 0.51
C ARG A 310 13.00 19.70 1.95
N GLN A 311 12.70 18.85 2.93
CA GLN A 311 12.92 19.15 4.35
C GLN A 311 14.41 19.28 4.68
N ALA A 312 15.29 18.56 3.96
CA ALA A 312 16.74 18.67 4.18
C ALA A 312 17.33 20.02 3.75
N ILE A 313 16.80 20.62 2.68
CA ILE A 313 17.24 21.94 2.17
C ILE A 313 16.04 22.58 1.46
N ALA A 314 15.67 23.79 1.90
CA ALA A 314 14.66 24.60 1.21
C ALA A 314 15.29 25.31 0.00
N LEU A 315 14.87 24.95 -1.21
CA LEU A 315 15.32 25.59 -2.47
C LEU A 315 14.23 26.50 -3.03
N PRO A 316 14.57 27.70 -3.51
CA PRO A 316 13.63 28.56 -4.25
C PRO A 316 13.06 27.85 -5.47
N GLY A 317 11.82 28.18 -5.88
CA GLY A 317 11.12 27.53 -7.00
C GLY A 317 11.94 27.40 -8.29
N ALA A 318 12.71 28.43 -8.65
CA ALA A 318 13.61 28.39 -9.81
C ALA A 318 14.72 27.32 -9.74
N LEU A 319 15.05 26.82 -8.54
CA LEU A 319 16.08 25.80 -8.30
C LEU A 319 15.52 24.43 -7.96
N HIS A 320 14.23 24.18 -8.09
CA HIS A 320 13.61 22.90 -7.77
C HIS A 320 14.20 21.71 -8.56
N TRP A 321 14.74 21.94 -9.75
CA TRP A 321 15.47 20.91 -10.50
C TRP A 321 16.69 20.36 -9.76
N ALA A 322 17.32 21.17 -8.88
CA ALA A 322 18.49 20.79 -8.11
C ALA A 322 18.17 19.78 -6.98
N TYR A 323 16.88 19.58 -6.63
CA TYR A 323 16.50 18.53 -5.68
C TYR A 323 16.91 17.12 -6.14
N VAL A 324 17.06 16.87 -7.44
CA VAL A 324 17.64 15.62 -7.94
C VAL A 324 19.07 15.41 -7.40
N GLY A 325 19.88 16.48 -7.37
CA GLY A 325 21.22 16.45 -6.78
C GLY A 325 21.19 16.20 -5.27
N VAL A 326 20.28 16.89 -4.54
CA VAL A 326 20.05 16.68 -3.10
C VAL A 326 19.69 15.20 -2.84
N ARG A 327 18.80 14.63 -3.66
CA ARG A 327 18.39 13.22 -3.58
C ARG A 327 19.58 12.28 -3.75
N VAL A 328 20.42 12.48 -4.76
CA VAL A 328 21.62 11.66 -5.01
C VAL A 328 22.57 11.72 -3.82
N VAL A 329 22.90 12.93 -3.33
CA VAL A 329 23.78 13.10 -2.17
C VAL A 329 23.21 12.40 -0.93
N ARG A 330 21.90 12.52 -0.69
CA ARG A 330 21.25 11.89 0.46
C ARG A 330 21.24 10.36 0.34
N LEU A 331 20.95 9.81 -0.83
CA LEU A 331 21.03 8.37 -1.09
C LEU A 331 22.44 7.85 -0.84
N VAL A 332 23.46 8.53 -1.36
CA VAL A 332 24.87 8.16 -1.15
C VAL A 332 25.23 8.21 0.34
N LYS A 333 24.88 9.29 1.04
CA LYS A 333 25.11 9.40 2.49
C LYS A 333 24.43 8.30 3.29
N GLN A 334 23.16 7.99 3.00
CA GLN A 334 22.43 6.92 3.66
C GLN A 334 23.13 5.56 3.49
N HIS A 335 23.60 5.27 2.28
CA HIS A 335 24.26 3.99 1.99
C HIS A 335 25.66 3.88 2.56
N LEU A 336 26.43 4.99 2.63
CA LEU A 336 27.78 4.99 3.17
C LEU A 336 27.82 5.02 4.72
N LEU A 337 26.96 5.83 5.33
CA LEU A 337 26.99 6.04 6.78
C LEU A 337 26.28 4.93 7.56
N LYS A 338 25.13 4.45 7.10
CA LYS A 338 24.40 3.38 7.80
C LYS A 338 25.07 2.00 7.67
N ARG A 339 25.86 1.74 6.64
CA ARG A 339 26.66 0.51 6.54
C ARG A 339 27.69 0.36 7.66
N ARG A 340 28.22 1.49 8.18
CA ARG A 340 29.15 1.49 9.31
C ARG A 340 28.51 1.12 10.65
N HIS A 341 27.21 1.39 10.84
CA HIS A 341 26.48 1.07 12.07
C HIS A 341 25.91 -0.34 12.14
N LEU A 342 25.86 -1.09 11.02
CA LEU A 342 25.39 -2.49 10.97
C LEU A 342 26.55 -3.50 11.03
N GLN A 343 27.81 -3.04 11.00
CA GLN A 343 29.02 -3.87 11.09
C GLN A 343 29.77 -3.69 12.41
N GLY A 344 29.32 -2.85 13.31
CA GLY A 344 29.76 -2.72 14.70
C GLY A 344 28.64 -3.11 15.64
#